data_88c37991d11983c62b262418632742fd
#
_entry.id   88c37991d11983c62b262418632742fd
#
_cell.length_a   1.000
_cell.length_b   1.000
_cell.length_c   1.000
_cell.angle_alpha   90.00
_cell.angle_beta   90.00
_cell.angle_gamma   90.00
#
_symmetry.space_group_name_H-M   'P 1'
#
loop_
_entity.id
_entity.type
_entity.pdbx_description
1 polymer ?
#
loop_
_entity_poly.entity_id
_entity_poly.type
_entity_poly.pdbx_seq_one_letter_code
_entity_poly.pdbx_strand_id
1 'polypeptide(L)'
;MAEQAWNGQTGGTHGMQRALVSLIHAVGVRPVYGIMHFWLVWYILVRPSVTRGAYIFHRRRGRNKIQSALDVYRSFYHFGKVIIDRFAVYSGHQFDIVVDNKERYYDKMNRTKGFVLLFSHLGNSEMAAYSMATPDKHMNILAFGGETPVVMAERAKVLAKNNIGMIVVNPGEMNHIFEIYSALDRGEVLAVAGDRRMGDKTISCSFMGMQAPLPAGVFQLCATLHCPIVLTFVLKEPENQYHIYTEELKTNMSLSREDQAAYLAQQFASRLEQMALTYPYEWFNFFDFWHEPDA
;
A
#
# COMPACT_ATOMS: atom_id res chain seq x y z
N MET A 1 -13.39 23.32 -9.93
CA MET A 1 -12.90 22.21 -10.76
C MET A 1 -12.64 21.06 -9.81
N ALA A 2 -13.46 20.02 -9.83
CA ALA A 2 -13.29 18.85 -8.98
C ALA A 2 -11.89 18.29 -9.22
N GLU A 3 -11.10 18.18 -8.16
CA GLU A 3 -9.79 17.56 -8.18
C GLU A 3 -10.04 16.08 -8.52
N GLN A 4 -9.61 15.67 -9.72
CA GLN A 4 -9.82 14.32 -10.21
C GLN A 4 -9.10 13.37 -9.25
N ALA A 5 -9.88 12.66 -8.44
CA ALA A 5 -9.36 11.57 -7.61
C ALA A 5 -8.52 10.66 -8.52
N TRP A 6 -7.41 10.16 -7.99
CA TRP A 6 -6.55 9.23 -8.73
C TRP A 6 -7.41 8.10 -9.32
N ASN A 7 -7.39 7.96 -10.64
CA ASN A 7 -8.26 7.04 -11.39
C ASN A 7 -7.76 5.58 -11.39
N GLY A 8 -6.78 5.23 -10.58
CA GLY A 8 -6.25 3.87 -10.48
C GLY A 8 -5.33 3.43 -11.62
N GLN A 9 -5.12 4.23 -12.65
CA GLN A 9 -4.36 3.82 -13.83
C GLN A 9 -2.86 3.96 -13.63
N THR A 10 -2.13 2.89 -13.90
CA THR A 10 -0.66 2.87 -13.90
C THR A 10 -0.14 3.39 -15.23
N GLY A 11 0.67 4.45 -15.21
CA GLY A 11 1.32 4.97 -16.41
C GLY A 11 2.47 4.09 -16.90
N GLY A 12 2.65 4.01 -18.21
CA GLY A 12 3.79 3.33 -18.84
C GLY A 12 3.37 2.31 -19.90
N THR A 13 4.12 2.25 -21.01
CA THR A 13 3.89 1.27 -22.07
C THR A 13 4.70 -0.01 -21.82
N HIS A 14 4.25 -1.15 -22.35
CA HIS A 14 5.00 -2.42 -22.27
C HIS A 14 6.45 -2.30 -22.82
N GLY A 15 6.69 -1.38 -23.76
CA GLY A 15 8.02 -1.09 -24.28
C GLY A 15 8.93 -0.45 -23.23
N MET A 16 8.41 0.54 -22.49
CA MET A 16 9.15 1.20 -21.41
C MET A 16 9.48 0.22 -20.27
N GLN A 17 8.55 -0.66 -19.91
CA GLN A 17 8.78 -1.67 -18.88
C GLN A 17 9.89 -2.65 -19.28
N ARG A 18 9.85 -3.15 -20.54
CA ARG A 18 10.91 -4.02 -21.08
C ARG A 18 12.26 -3.32 -21.14
N ALA A 19 12.29 -2.07 -21.58
CA ALA A 19 13.53 -1.27 -21.60
C ALA A 19 14.11 -1.08 -20.20
N LEU A 20 13.27 -0.80 -19.20
CA LEU A 20 13.70 -0.68 -17.79
C LEU A 20 14.28 -1.99 -17.26
N VAL A 21 13.59 -3.12 -17.50
CA VAL A 21 14.08 -4.45 -17.11
C VAL A 21 15.43 -4.75 -17.78
N SER A 22 15.57 -4.51 -19.09
CA SER A 22 16.83 -4.70 -19.80
C SER A 22 17.96 -3.81 -19.25
N LEU A 23 17.65 -2.57 -18.91
CA LEU A 23 18.62 -1.65 -18.30
C LEU A 23 19.06 -2.15 -16.91
N ILE A 24 18.11 -2.60 -16.08
CA ILE A 24 18.42 -3.17 -14.76
C ILE A 24 19.35 -4.39 -14.90
N HIS A 25 19.08 -5.27 -15.86
CA HIS A 25 19.96 -6.42 -16.15
C HIS A 25 21.37 -6.00 -16.57
N ALA A 26 21.49 -4.96 -17.39
CA ALA A 26 22.76 -4.55 -17.96
C ALA A 26 23.67 -3.82 -16.93
N VAL A 27 23.10 -2.94 -16.11
CA VAL A 27 23.88 -2.04 -15.24
C VAL A 27 23.56 -2.19 -13.74
N GLY A 28 22.62 -3.02 -13.38
CA GLY A 28 22.15 -3.17 -12.00
C GLY A 28 21.19 -2.06 -11.55
N VAL A 29 20.66 -2.18 -10.34
CA VAL A 29 19.60 -1.30 -9.82
C VAL A 29 20.16 0.09 -9.44
N ARG A 30 21.35 0.15 -8.81
CA ARG A 30 21.93 1.41 -8.29
C ARG A 30 22.16 2.50 -9.35
N PRO A 31 22.77 2.22 -10.53
CA PRO A 31 22.89 3.21 -11.59
C PRO A 31 21.54 3.71 -12.10
N VAL A 32 20.52 2.86 -12.15
CA VAL A 32 19.17 3.24 -12.59
C VAL A 32 18.55 4.26 -11.64
N TYR A 33 18.78 4.15 -10.32
CA TYR A 33 18.37 5.19 -9.38
C TYR A 33 19.02 6.54 -9.67
N GLY A 34 20.30 6.53 -10.09
CA GLY A 34 21.02 7.75 -10.48
C GLY A 34 20.38 8.41 -11.72
N ILE A 35 20.10 7.62 -12.75
CA ILE A 35 19.47 8.11 -13.99
C ILE A 35 18.08 8.70 -13.72
N MET A 36 17.34 8.14 -12.77
CA MET A 36 15.99 8.59 -12.42
C MET A 36 15.96 10.05 -11.94
N HIS A 37 17.02 10.59 -11.33
CA HIS A 37 17.08 11.99 -10.89
C HIS A 37 16.74 12.99 -12.02
N PHE A 38 17.23 12.75 -13.24
CA PHE A 38 16.98 13.63 -14.38
C PHE A 38 15.49 13.64 -14.77
N TRP A 39 14.87 12.44 -14.83
CA TRP A 39 13.46 12.31 -15.15
C TRP A 39 12.54 12.86 -14.07
N LEU A 40 12.94 12.74 -12.80
CA LEU A 40 12.16 13.17 -11.67
C LEU A 40 12.02 14.71 -11.61
N VAL A 41 13.11 15.44 -11.83
CA VAL A 41 13.05 16.91 -11.88
C VAL A 41 12.07 17.37 -12.96
N TRP A 42 12.19 16.81 -14.14
CA TRP A 42 11.29 17.12 -15.26
C TRP A 42 9.82 16.77 -14.90
N TYR A 43 9.58 15.59 -14.33
CA TYR A 43 8.25 15.12 -13.96
C TYR A 43 7.57 16.06 -12.94
N ILE A 44 8.28 16.48 -11.91
CA ILE A 44 7.76 17.39 -10.87
C ILE A 44 7.39 18.75 -11.47
N LEU A 45 8.18 19.28 -12.39
CA LEU A 45 7.91 20.54 -13.05
C LEU A 45 6.68 20.50 -13.97
N VAL A 46 6.45 19.38 -14.65
CA VAL A 46 5.34 19.22 -15.62
C VAL A 46 4.02 18.81 -14.93
N ARG A 47 4.08 18.23 -13.72
CA ARG A 47 2.91 17.70 -13.00
C ARG A 47 2.74 18.31 -11.59
N PRO A 48 2.53 19.65 -11.47
CA PRO A 48 2.45 20.30 -10.17
C PRO A 48 1.24 19.84 -9.31
N SER A 49 0.15 19.40 -9.93
CA SER A 49 -1.02 18.86 -9.21
C SER A 49 -0.70 17.62 -8.37
N VAL A 50 0.15 16.75 -8.88
CA VAL A 50 0.53 15.50 -8.18
C VAL A 50 1.42 15.77 -6.97
N THR A 51 2.16 16.90 -6.96
CA THR A 51 3.06 17.26 -5.86
C THR A 51 2.33 17.87 -4.66
N ARG A 52 1.10 18.37 -4.85
CA ARG A 52 0.33 19.10 -3.83
C ARG A 52 0.07 18.26 -2.58
N GLY A 53 -0.39 17.02 -2.74
CA GLY A 53 -0.67 16.13 -1.60
C GLY A 53 0.58 15.86 -0.75
N ALA A 54 1.71 15.52 -1.38
CA ALA A 54 2.98 15.37 -0.68
C ALA A 54 3.44 16.66 0.00
N TYR A 55 3.24 17.82 -0.64
CA TYR A 55 3.58 19.12 -0.05
C TYR A 55 2.75 19.41 1.20
N ILE A 56 1.43 19.17 1.16
CA ILE A 56 0.54 19.33 2.32
C ILE A 56 1.00 18.43 3.48
N PHE A 57 1.31 17.18 3.21
CA PHE A 57 1.82 16.24 4.22
C PHE A 57 3.11 16.78 4.88
N HIS A 58 4.10 17.21 4.11
CA HIS A 58 5.35 17.74 4.68
C HIS A 58 5.14 19.06 5.44
N ARG A 59 4.22 19.92 4.98
CA ARG A 59 3.82 21.13 5.74
C ARG A 59 3.23 20.77 7.11
N ARG A 60 2.39 19.74 7.18
CA ARG A 60 1.78 19.26 8.44
C ARG A 60 2.79 18.64 9.39
N ARG A 61 3.90 18.11 8.89
CA ARG A 61 5.04 17.67 9.71
C ARG A 61 5.85 18.83 10.31
N GLY A 62 5.39 20.07 10.22
CA GLY A 62 6.10 21.25 10.74
C GLY A 62 7.24 21.76 9.85
N ARG A 63 7.39 21.26 8.62
CA ARG A 63 8.42 21.73 7.69
C ARG A 63 8.05 23.11 7.13
N ASN A 64 9.02 24.00 6.95
CA ASN A 64 8.81 25.28 6.28
C ASN A 64 8.59 25.08 4.76
N LYS A 65 8.25 26.15 4.04
CA LYS A 65 7.88 26.08 2.61
C LYS A 65 8.99 25.47 1.74
N ILE A 66 10.24 25.89 1.95
CA ILE A 66 11.40 25.42 1.18
C ILE A 66 11.72 23.97 1.52
N GLN A 67 11.73 23.64 2.80
CA GLN A 67 11.95 22.27 3.26
C GLN A 67 10.89 21.32 2.72
N SER A 68 9.60 21.74 2.73
CA SER A 68 8.51 20.93 2.18
C SER A 68 8.68 20.67 0.68
N ALA A 69 9.12 21.66 -0.09
CA ALA A 69 9.39 21.48 -1.51
C ALA A 69 10.54 20.50 -1.77
N LEU A 70 11.62 20.58 -0.98
CA LEU A 70 12.73 19.63 -1.05
C LEU A 70 12.28 18.22 -0.61
N ASP A 71 11.45 18.12 0.42
CA ASP A 71 10.93 16.84 0.91
C ASP A 71 9.96 16.19 -0.09
N VAL A 72 9.20 16.98 -0.86
CA VAL A 72 8.42 16.47 -2.01
C VAL A 72 9.34 15.76 -3.01
N TYR A 73 10.44 16.41 -3.41
CA TYR A 73 11.41 15.78 -4.32
C TYR A 73 11.93 14.43 -3.76
N ARG A 74 12.27 14.40 -2.46
CA ARG A 74 12.71 13.15 -1.78
C ARG A 74 11.64 12.08 -1.81
N SER A 75 10.37 12.44 -1.53
CA SER A 75 9.26 11.48 -1.59
C SER A 75 9.08 10.87 -2.97
N PHE A 76 9.14 11.68 -4.03
CA PHE A 76 9.06 11.18 -5.40
C PHE A 76 10.28 10.34 -5.79
N TYR A 77 11.46 10.67 -5.28
CA TYR A 77 12.66 9.86 -5.47
C TYR A 77 12.52 8.47 -4.82
N HIS A 78 12.02 8.41 -3.57
CA HIS A 78 11.75 7.15 -2.90
C HIS A 78 10.67 6.33 -3.61
N PHE A 79 9.61 6.98 -4.07
CA PHE A 79 8.57 6.34 -4.88
C PHE A 79 9.13 5.73 -6.18
N GLY A 80 9.98 6.48 -6.86
CA GLY A 80 10.66 5.98 -8.06
C GLY A 80 11.55 4.77 -7.78
N LYS A 81 12.26 4.75 -6.64
CA LYS A 81 13.02 3.55 -6.22
C LYS A 81 12.10 2.35 -6.03
N VAL A 82 10.95 2.51 -5.37
CA VAL A 82 9.97 1.42 -5.20
C VAL A 82 9.50 0.86 -6.54
N ILE A 83 9.24 1.74 -7.52
CA ILE A 83 8.88 1.29 -8.88
C ILE A 83 10.02 0.50 -9.54
N ILE A 84 11.25 1.01 -9.47
CA ILE A 84 12.43 0.33 -10.04
C ILE A 84 12.63 -1.03 -9.36
N ASP A 85 12.51 -1.10 -8.04
CA ASP A 85 12.67 -2.34 -7.26
C ASP A 85 11.65 -3.40 -7.65
N ARG A 86 10.40 -3.01 -7.91
CA ARG A 86 9.38 -3.92 -8.43
C ARG A 86 9.84 -4.58 -9.73
N PHE A 87 10.32 -3.79 -10.69
CA PHE A 87 10.84 -4.32 -11.95
C PHE A 87 12.12 -5.13 -11.78
N ALA A 88 12.95 -4.78 -10.79
CA ALA A 88 14.13 -5.54 -10.44
C ALA A 88 13.76 -6.95 -9.93
N VAL A 89 12.75 -7.07 -9.08
CA VAL A 89 12.23 -8.39 -8.63
C VAL A 89 11.67 -9.18 -9.82
N TYR A 90 10.93 -8.55 -10.72
CA TYR A 90 10.44 -9.22 -11.93
C TYR A 90 11.58 -9.72 -12.83
N SER A 91 12.74 -9.09 -12.76
CA SER A 91 13.96 -9.50 -13.47
C SER A 91 14.82 -10.51 -12.70
N GLY A 92 14.37 -10.97 -11.54
CA GLY A 92 15.08 -11.97 -10.73
C GLY A 92 16.07 -11.38 -9.72
N HIS A 93 16.11 -10.05 -9.54
CA HIS A 93 16.92 -9.43 -8.49
C HIS A 93 16.35 -9.74 -7.12
N GLN A 94 17.22 -10.08 -6.17
CA GLN A 94 16.82 -10.37 -4.79
C GLN A 94 17.23 -9.20 -3.87
N PHE A 95 16.32 -8.86 -2.96
CA PHE A 95 16.55 -7.93 -1.88
C PHE A 95 16.68 -8.69 -0.56
N ASP A 96 17.48 -8.18 0.35
CA ASP A 96 17.54 -8.69 1.72
C ASP A 96 16.26 -8.27 2.45
N ILE A 97 15.60 -9.25 3.07
CA ILE A 97 14.33 -9.03 3.77
C ILE A 97 14.50 -9.34 5.26
N VAL A 98 14.28 -8.33 6.09
CA VAL A 98 14.17 -8.47 7.55
C VAL A 98 12.71 -8.36 7.95
N VAL A 99 12.20 -9.29 8.71
CA VAL A 99 10.82 -9.30 9.19
C VAL A 99 10.82 -9.18 10.71
N ASP A 100 10.21 -8.10 11.22
CA ASP A 100 9.97 -7.95 12.66
C ASP A 100 8.94 -8.97 13.15
N ASN A 101 9.20 -9.49 14.35
CA ASN A 101 8.31 -10.49 14.95
C ASN A 101 8.00 -11.68 14.01
N LYS A 102 9.01 -12.10 13.26
CA LYS A 102 8.91 -13.16 12.25
C LYS A 102 8.19 -14.42 12.78
N GLU A 103 8.52 -14.85 14.00
CA GLU A 103 7.90 -16.00 14.64
C GLU A 103 6.39 -15.82 14.81
N ARG A 104 5.95 -14.64 15.30
CA ARG A 104 4.53 -14.33 15.47
C ARG A 104 3.77 -14.28 14.14
N TYR A 105 4.41 -13.78 13.08
CA TYR A 105 3.83 -13.80 11.74
C TYR A 105 3.66 -15.23 11.23
N TYR A 106 4.73 -16.04 11.29
CA TYR A 106 4.68 -17.42 10.85
C TYR A 106 3.76 -18.31 11.70
N ASP A 107 3.61 -18.04 13.00
CA ASP A 107 2.58 -18.70 13.82
C ASP A 107 1.18 -18.51 13.23
N LYS A 108 0.86 -17.30 12.76
CA LYS A 108 -0.43 -17.04 12.09
C LYS A 108 -0.51 -17.68 10.70
N MET A 109 0.58 -17.69 9.95
CA MET A 109 0.64 -18.39 8.66
C MET A 109 0.39 -19.89 8.81
N ASN A 110 0.85 -20.48 9.89
CA ASN A 110 0.71 -21.93 10.16
C ASN A 110 -0.68 -22.29 10.72
N ARG A 111 -1.53 -21.33 11.08
CA ARG A 111 -2.90 -21.61 11.54
C ARG A 111 -3.78 -22.08 10.38
N THR A 112 -4.75 -22.92 10.70
CA THR A 112 -5.73 -23.44 9.73
C THR A 112 -6.71 -22.36 9.24
N LYS A 113 -6.98 -21.34 10.09
CA LYS A 113 -7.87 -20.23 9.75
C LYS A 113 -7.13 -19.11 9.00
N GLY A 114 -7.87 -18.43 8.11
CA GLY A 114 -7.38 -17.24 7.44
C GLY A 114 -7.25 -16.03 8.36
N PHE A 115 -6.58 -14.98 7.86
CA PHE A 115 -6.43 -13.71 8.56
C PHE A 115 -6.37 -12.55 7.56
N VAL A 116 -6.57 -11.32 8.04
CA VAL A 116 -6.42 -10.10 7.24
C VAL A 116 -5.00 -9.55 7.40
N LEU A 117 -4.33 -9.31 6.29
CA LEU A 117 -3.09 -8.54 6.20
C LEU A 117 -3.44 -7.11 5.79
N LEU A 118 -3.52 -6.20 6.75
CA LEU A 118 -3.83 -4.80 6.52
C LEU A 118 -2.55 -4.04 6.22
N PHE A 119 -2.49 -3.30 5.12
CA PHE A 119 -1.32 -2.52 4.73
C PHE A 119 -1.70 -1.09 4.31
N SER A 120 -0.70 -0.27 4.02
CA SER A 120 -0.87 1.09 3.50
C SER A 120 0.05 1.33 2.31
N HIS A 121 -0.09 2.50 1.66
CA HIS A 121 0.83 2.96 0.62
C HIS A 121 2.09 3.64 1.21
N LEU A 122 2.45 3.30 2.45
CA LEU A 122 3.73 3.63 3.05
C LEU A 122 4.72 2.52 2.72
N GLY A 123 5.79 2.85 2.01
CA GLY A 123 6.81 1.91 1.55
C GLY A 123 6.36 1.04 0.36
N ASN A 124 6.90 -0.16 0.26
CA ASN A 124 6.69 -1.07 -0.86
C ASN A 124 5.84 -2.30 -0.46
N SER A 125 4.53 -2.13 -0.40
CA SER A 125 3.61 -3.22 -0.03
C SER A 125 3.66 -4.43 -1.00
N GLU A 126 4.09 -4.25 -2.25
CA GLU A 126 4.27 -5.38 -3.17
C GLU A 126 5.43 -6.30 -2.76
N MET A 127 6.48 -5.74 -2.14
CA MET A 127 7.55 -6.57 -1.57
C MET A 127 7.05 -7.47 -0.44
N ALA A 128 6.04 -7.04 0.36
CA ALA A 128 5.41 -7.90 1.34
C ALA A 128 4.80 -9.14 0.67
N ALA A 129 4.05 -8.95 -0.40
CA ALA A 129 3.41 -10.04 -1.12
C ALA A 129 4.43 -11.07 -1.62
N TYR A 130 5.57 -10.63 -2.18
CA TYR A 130 6.62 -11.54 -2.64
C TYR A 130 7.43 -12.19 -1.51
N SER A 131 7.59 -11.52 -0.39
CA SER A 131 8.46 -11.96 0.71
C SER A 131 7.71 -12.71 1.81
N MET A 132 6.42 -12.46 1.95
CA MET A 132 5.56 -13.02 2.99
C MET A 132 4.61 -14.10 2.47
N ALA A 133 4.43 -14.21 1.15
CA ALA A 133 3.70 -15.32 0.55
C ALA A 133 4.46 -16.65 0.79
N THR A 134 3.71 -17.68 1.10
CA THR A 134 4.26 -19.04 1.26
C THR A 134 3.58 -19.98 0.27
N PRO A 135 4.26 -21.06 -0.18
CA PRO A 135 3.64 -22.05 -1.05
C PRO A 135 2.38 -22.69 -0.43
N ASP A 136 2.37 -22.81 0.89
CA ASP A 136 1.35 -23.55 1.63
C ASP A 136 0.11 -22.73 1.98
N LYS A 137 0.17 -21.39 1.85
CA LYS A 137 -0.94 -20.52 2.19
C LYS A 137 -1.18 -19.49 1.10
N HIS A 138 -2.33 -19.61 0.44
CA HIS A 138 -2.72 -18.68 -0.63
C HIS A 138 -3.02 -17.29 -0.06
N MET A 139 -2.58 -16.24 -0.78
CA MET A 139 -2.86 -14.85 -0.43
C MET A 139 -3.74 -14.21 -1.50
N ASN A 140 -4.80 -13.52 -1.11
CA ASN A 140 -5.66 -12.77 -2.00
C ASN A 140 -5.50 -11.27 -1.74
N ILE A 141 -5.13 -10.50 -2.76
CA ILE A 141 -5.08 -9.04 -2.68
C ILE A 141 -6.44 -8.49 -3.07
N LEU A 142 -7.04 -7.66 -2.21
CA LEU A 142 -8.24 -6.93 -2.53
C LEU A 142 -7.89 -5.77 -3.47
N ALA A 143 -8.37 -5.82 -4.70
CA ALA A 143 -8.04 -4.87 -5.76
C ALA A 143 -9.30 -4.12 -6.22
N PHE A 144 -9.15 -2.81 -6.49
CA PHE A 144 -10.25 -2.02 -7.05
C PHE A 144 -10.35 -2.24 -8.57
N GLY A 145 -11.57 -2.47 -9.06
CA GLY A 145 -11.88 -2.78 -10.46
C GLY A 145 -11.80 -1.63 -11.46
N GLY A 146 -11.21 -0.50 -11.08
CA GLY A 146 -11.07 0.69 -11.95
C GLY A 146 -9.91 0.65 -12.94
N GLU A 147 -9.03 -0.35 -12.86
CA GLU A 147 -7.93 -0.57 -13.79
C GLU A 147 -8.42 -1.21 -15.11
N THR A 148 -7.66 -1.03 -16.18
CA THR A 148 -7.99 -1.66 -17.45
C THR A 148 -7.87 -3.18 -17.38
N PRO A 149 -8.74 -3.96 -18.06
CA PRO A 149 -8.69 -5.43 -18.04
C PRO A 149 -7.32 -6.01 -18.43
N VAL A 150 -6.59 -5.35 -19.31
CA VAL A 150 -5.26 -5.77 -19.76
C VAL A 150 -4.24 -5.66 -18.60
N VAL A 151 -4.23 -4.54 -17.89
CA VAL A 151 -3.33 -4.32 -16.75
C VAL A 151 -3.66 -5.29 -15.62
N MET A 152 -4.95 -5.50 -15.34
CA MET A 152 -5.41 -6.47 -14.34
C MET A 152 -4.96 -7.90 -14.68
N ALA A 153 -5.11 -8.32 -15.93
CA ALA A 153 -4.72 -9.66 -16.37
C ALA A 153 -3.19 -9.89 -16.28
N GLU A 154 -2.39 -8.91 -16.68
CA GLU A 154 -0.92 -9.00 -16.55
C GLU A 154 -0.48 -9.03 -15.09
N ARG A 155 -1.08 -8.21 -14.23
CA ARG A 155 -0.83 -8.20 -12.78
C ARG A 155 -1.18 -9.56 -12.16
N ALA A 156 -2.35 -10.11 -12.51
CA ALA A 156 -2.78 -11.42 -12.03
C ALA A 156 -1.79 -12.53 -12.40
N LYS A 157 -1.26 -12.54 -13.63
CA LYS A 157 -0.24 -13.52 -14.07
C LYS A 157 1.05 -13.44 -13.24
N VAL A 158 1.50 -12.23 -12.93
CA VAL A 158 2.71 -12.03 -12.12
C VAL A 158 2.50 -12.49 -10.68
N LEU A 159 1.37 -12.13 -10.08
CA LEU A 159 1.02 -12.49 -8.71
C LEU A 159 0.83 -14.01 -8.55
N ALA A 160 0.19 -14.66 -9.52
CA ALA A 160 -0.07 -16.10 -9.50
C ALA A 160 1.21 -16.95 -9.41
N LYS A 161 2.35 -16.46 -9.94
CA LYS A 161 3.66 -17.13 -9.81
C LYS A 161 4.13 -17.27 -8.35
N ASN A 162 3.61 -16.42 -7.46
CA ASN A 162 3.95 -16.40 -6.04
C ASN A 162 2.78 -16.87 -5.15
N ASN A 163 1.86 -17.67 -5.68
CA ASN A 163 0.68 -18.14 -4.95
C ASN A 163 -0.22 -17.00 -4.43
N ILE A 164 -0.34 -15.92 -5.24
CA ILE A 164 -1.13 -14.73 -4.88
C ILE A 164 -2.25 -14.56 -5.91
N GLY A 165 -3.49 -14.51 -5.41
CA GLY A 165 -4.70 -14.19 -6.17
C GLY A 165 -5.12 -12.73 -6.03
N MET A 166 -6.16 -12.34 -6.78
CA MET A 166 -6.82 -11.05 -6.63
C MET A 166 -8.33 -11.24 -6.50
N ILE A 167 -8.92 -10.59 -5.52
CA ILE A 167 -10.37 -10.41 -5.39
C ILE A 167 -10.68 -8.99 -5.85
N VAL A 168 -11.45 -8.87 -6.93
CA VAL A 168 -11.76 -7.57 -7.53
C VAL A 168 -13.03 -7.00 -6.91
N VAL A 169 -12.93 -5.77 -6.41
CA VAL A 169 -14.07 -5.01 -5.86
C VAL A 169 -14.62 -4.08 -6.93
N ASN A 170 -15.80 -4.38 -7.44
CA ASN A 170 -16.52 -3.49 -8.34
C ASN A 170 -17.58 -2.71 -7.57
N PRO A 171 -17.75 -1.41 -7.79
CA PRO A 171 -18.83 -0.62 -7.19
C PRO A 171 -20.20 -1.21 -7.52
N GLY A 172 -21.03 -1.40 -6.49
CA GLY A 172 -22.39 -1.94 -6.64
C GLY A 172 -22.50 -3.47 -6.72
N GLU A 173 -21.42 -4.21 -6.81
CA GLU A 173 -21.41 -5.68 -6.77
C GLU A 173 -21.11 -6.19 -5.34
N MET A 174 -21.70 -7.35 -4.98
CA MET A 174 -21.50 -7.99 -3.68
C MET A 174 -20.73 -9.31 -3.78
N ASN A 175 -20.39 -9.77 -4.97
CA ASN A 175 -19.74 -11.07 -5.21
C ASN A 175 -18.42 -11.20 -4.46
N HIS A 176 -17.64 -10.11 -4.41
CA HIS A 176 -16.38 -10.06 -3.69
C HIS A 176 -16.51 -10.39 -2.19
N ILE A 177 -17.66 -10.11 -1.58
CA ILE A 177 -17.90 -10.44 -0.16
C ILE A 177 -17.90 -11.96 0.04
N PHE A 178 -18.61 -12.70 -0.83
CA PHE A 178 -18.63 -14.17 -0.77
C PHE A 178 -17.25 -14.78 -1.02
N GLU A 179 -16.48 -14.20 -1.97
CA GLU A 179 -15.12 -14.64 -2.25
C GLU A 179 -14.20 -14.42 -1.04
N ILE A 180 -14.30 -13.27 -0.35
CA ILE A 180 -13.54 -12.95 0.86
C ILE A 180 -13.83 -13.97 1.97
N TYR A 181 -15.10 -14.23 2.29
CA TYR A 181 -15.46 -15.21 3.32
C TYR A 181 -14.98 -16.61 2.96
N SER A 182 -15.19 -17.04 1.71
CA SER A 182 -14.72 -18.34 1.24
C SER A 182 -13.21 -18.49 1.31
N ALA A 183 -12.44 -17.45 0.98
CA ALA A 183 -10.99 -17.46 1.07
C ALA A 183 -10.51 -17.61 2.52
N LEU A 184 -11.08 -16.84 3.44
CA LEU A 184 -10.75 -16.92 4.86
C LEU A 184 -11.15 -18.26 5.49
N ASP A 185 -12.26 -18.85 5.10
CA ASP A 185 -12.70 -20.20 5.55
C ASP A 185 -11.77 -21.29 5.03
N ARG A 186 -11.20 -21.14 3.83
CA ARG A 186 -10.13 -22.03 3.33
C ARG A 186 -8.78 -21.81 4.03
N GLY A 187 -8.70 -20.86 4.95
CA GLY A 187 -7.48 -20.56 5.68
C GLY A 187 -6.52 -19.61 4.93
N GLU A 188 -6.97 -18.94 3.87
CA GLU A 188 -6.17 -18.04 3.03
C GLU A 188 -5.96 -16.67 3.69
N VAL A 189 -5.01 -15.89 3.18
CA VAL A 189 -4.72 -14.53 3.63
C VAL A 189 -5.48 -13.53 2.75
N LEU A 190 -6.14 -12.56 3.36
CA LEU A 190 -6.73 -11.42 2.67
C LEU A 190 -5.85 -10.18 2.87
N ALA A 191 -5.17 -9.70 1.84
CA ALA A 191 -4.37 -8.48 1.88
C ALA A 191 -5.18 -7.29 1.39
N VAL A 192 -5.31 -6.24 2.21
CA VAL A 192 -6.12 -5.05 1.90
C VAL A 192 -5.44 -3.75 2.35
N ALA A 193 -5.53 -2.70 1.53
CA ALA A 193 -5.03 -1.37 1.86
C ALA A 193 -6.04 -0.59 2.71
N GLY A 194 -5.55 0.02 3.81
CA GLY A 194 -6.39 0.78 4.76
C GLY A 194 -6.34 2.30 4.60
N ASP A 195 -5.54 2.85 3.69
CA ASP A 195 -5.30 4.29 3.57
C ASP A 195 -5.84 4.94 2.29
N ARG A 196 -6.46 4.18 1.38
CA ARG A 196 -7.10 4.74 0.17
C ARG A 196 -8.59 4.48 0.14
N ARG A 197 -9.33 5.55 -0.12
CA ARG A 197 -10.78 5.50 -0.27
C ARG A 197 -11.15 4.84 -1.60
N MET A 198 -12.05 3.87 -1.56
CA MET A 198 -12.65 3.22 -2.72
C MET A 198 -14.15 3.50 -2.82
N GLY A 199 -14.63 4.55 -2.14
CA GLY A 199 -16.04 4.98 -2.09
C GLY A 199 -16.20 6.18 -1.16
N ASP A 200 -17.44 6.64 -1.00
CA ASP A 200 -17.76 7.89 -0.30
C ASP A 200 -17.84 7.74 1.22
N LYS A 201 -18.04 6.50 1.72
CA LYS A 201 -18.16 6.26 3.15
C LYS A 201 -16.80 6.28 3.83
N THR A 202 -16.66 7.14 4.82
CA THR A 202 -15.43 7.34 5.60
C THR A 202 -15.66 7.17 7.09
N ILE A 203 -14.57 6.88 7.81
CA ILE A 203 -14.47 6.99 9.26
C ILE A 203 -13.47 8.10 9.55
N SER A 204 -13.91 9.09 10.32
CA SER A 204 -13.04 10.21 10.73
C SER A 204 -12.11 9.75 11.84
N CYS A 205 -10.80 9.86 11.62
CA CYS A 205 -9.75 9.47 12.57
C CYS A 205 -8.81 10.63 12.87
N SER A 206 -8.29 10.68 14.07
CA SER A 206 -7.21 11.61 14.41
C SER A 206 -5.93 11.17 13.71
N PHE A 207 -5.34 12.06 12.90
CA PHE A 207 -4.10 11.82 12.16
C PHE A 207 -3.32 13.13 12.01
N MET A 208 -2.10 13.18 12.56
CA MET A 208 -1.24 14.36 12.59
C MET A 208 -1.94 15.60 13.19
N GLY A 209 -2.66 15.41 14.29
CA GLY A 209 -3.35 16.47 15.02
C GLY A 209 -4.62 17.00 14.36
N MET A 210 -5.12 16.38 13.30
CA MET A 210 -6.36 16.74 12.60
C MET A 210 -7.22 15.51 12.34
N GLN A 211 -8.49 15.74 12.03
CA GLN A 211 -9.37 14.68 11.55
C GLN A 211 -9.04 14.36 10.08
N ALA A 212 -8.91 13.08 9.78
CA ALA A 212 -8.67 12.58 8.43
C ALA A 212 -9.67 11.47 8.10
N PRO A 213 -10.28 11.48 6.90
CA PRO A 213 -11.26 10.49 6.50
C PRO A 213 -10.57 9.22 5.98
N LEU A 214 -10.66 8.13 6.72
CA LEU A 214 -10.23 6.79 6.30
C LEU A 214 -11.37 6.02 5.62
N PRO A 215 -11.08 5.04 4.73
CA PRO A 215 -12.09 4.24 4.04
C PRO A 215 -12.91 3.39 5.03
N ALA A 216 -14.21 3.64 5.16
CA ALA A 216 -15.05 2.90 6.09
C ALA A 216 -15.17 1.40 5.73
N GLY A 217 -15.24 1.07 4.44
CA GLY A 217 -15.50 -0.30 3.98
C GLY A 217 -14.48 -1.32 4.47
N VAL A 218 -13.20 -0.96 4.46
CA VAL A 218 -12.11 -1.85 4.93
C VAL A 218 -12.24 -2.16 6.42
N PHE A 219 -12.48 -1.15 7.26
CA PHE A 219 -12.58 -1.35 8.71
C PHE A 219 -13.90 -2.00 9.13
N GLN A 220 -15.00 -1.73 8.40
CA GLN A 220 -16.26 -2.43 8.57
C GLN A 220 -16.14 -3.91 8.20
N LEU A 221 -15.41 -4.22 7.14
CA LEU A 221 -15.08 -5.60 6.76
C LEU A 221 -14.28 -6.27 7.89
N CYS A 222 -13.18 -5.66 8.32
CA CYS A 222 -12.35 -6.17 9.42
C CYS A 222 -13.16 -6.39 10.72
N ALA A 223 -14.08 -5.48 11.06
CA ALA A 223 -14.95 -5.61 12.23
C ALA A 223 -15.93 -6.78 12.13
N THR A 224 -16.23 -7.26 10.92
CA THR A 224 -17.21 -8.33 10.67
C THR A 224 -16.57 -9.72 10.58
N LEU A 225 -15.31 -9.79 10.15
CA LEU A 225 -14.67 -11.06 9.80
C LEU A 225 -14.26 -11.93 11.00
N HIS A 226 -14.23 -11.40 12.22
CA HIS A 226 -13.83 -12.11 13.44
C HIS A 226 -12.54 -12.95 13.30
N CYS A 227 -11.60 -12.50 12.51
CA CYS A 227 -10.30 -13.12 12.31
C CYS A 227 -9.16 -12.17 12.74
N PRO A 228 -7.93 -12.67 12.96
CA PRO A 228 -6.79 -11.82 13.26
C PRO A 228 -6.55 -10.79 12.17
N ILE A 229 -6.18 -9.56 12.56
CA ILE A 229 -5.84 -8.47 11.65
C ILE A 229 -4.37 -8.11 11.91
N VAL A 230 -3.51 -8.39 10.94
CA VAL A 230 -2.08 -8.08 11.01
C VAL A 230 -1.81 -6.84 10.18
N LEU A 231 -1.45 -5.75 10.85
CA LEU A 231 -1.00 -4.52 10.19
C LEU A 231 0.45 -4.71 9.74
N THR A 232 0.75 -4.31 8.50
CA THR A 232 2.07 -4.50 7.90
C THR A 232 2.54 -3.25 7.18
N PHE A 233 3.82 -2.88 7.42
CA PHE A 233 4.54 -1.85 6.67
C PHE A 233 5.82 -2.44 6.10
N VAL A 234 6.15 -2.10 4.86
CA VAL A 234 7.33 -2.63 4.17
C VAL A 234 8.20 -1.47 3.69
N LEU A 235 9.26 -1.22 4.40
CA LEU A 235 10.04 -0.01 4.26
C LEU A 235 11.44 -0.31 3.72
N LYS A 236 11.92 0.55 2.83
CA LYS A 236 13.23 0.40 2.23
C LYS A 236 14.30 0.95 3.17
N GLU A 237 15.20 0.06 3.57
CA GLU A 237 16.39 0.41 4.33
C GLU A 237 17.61 0.65 3.40
N PRO A 238 18.70 1.23 3.91
CA PRO A 238 19.97 1.27 3.19
C PRO A 238 20.43 -0.14 2.74
N GLU A 239 21.38 -0.19 1.82
CA GLU A 239 22.11 -1.40 1.44
C GLU A 239 21.25 -2.52 0.76
N ASN A 240 20.23 -2.13 -0.03
CA ASN A 240 19.41 -3.08 -0.78
C ASN A 240 18.51 -3.97 0.10
N GLN A 241 18.13 -3.49 1.28
CA GLN A 241 17.33 -4.20 2.25
C GLN A 241 15.90 -3.64 2.34
N TYR A 242 14.95 -4.51 2.65
CA TYR A 242 13.60 -4.14 3.08
C TYR A 242 13.34 -4.64 4.49
N HIS A 243 12.70 -3.80 5.29
CA HIS A 243 12.27 -4.15 6.64
C HIS A 243 10.74 -4.23 6.66
N ILE A 244 10.23 -5.38 7.07
CA ILE A 244 8.80 -5.66 7.19
C ILE A 244 8.41 -5.59 8.67
N TYR A 245 7.67 -4.55 9.02
CA TYR A 245 7.10 -4.36 10.35
C TYR A 245 5.73 -5.01 10.40
N THR A 246 5.48 -5.84 11.41
CA THR A 246 4.18 -6.51 11.60
C THR A 246 3.66 -6.30 13.00
N GLU A 247 2.37 -5.95 13.12
CA GLU A 247 1.69 -5.79 14.40
C GLU A 247 0.25 -6.28 14.30
N GLU A 248 -0.25 -6.97 15.31
CA GLU A 248 -1.65 -7.37 15.37
C GLU A 248 -2.50 -6.24 15.95
N LEU A 249 -3.53 -5.80 15.21
CA LEU A 249 -4.52 -4.86 15.72
C LEU A 249 -5.41 -5.55 16.75
N LYS A 250 -5.70 -4.82 17.84
CA LYS A 250 -6.56 -5.32 18.92
C LYS A 250 -8.02 -5.18 18.54
N THR A 251 -8.78 -6.25 18.71
CA THR A 251 -10.24 -6.24 18.62
C THR A 251 -10.85 -6.14 20.03
N ASN A 252 -11.99 -5.46 20.16
CA ASN A 252 -12.74 -5.39 21.40
C ASN A 252 -14.16 -5.91 21.16
N MET A 253 -14.40 -7.15 21.57
CA MET A 253 -15.67 -7.87 21.34
C MET A 253 -16.87 -7.27 22.09
N SER A 254 -16.66 -6.32 23.00
CA SER A 254 -17.75 -5.62 23.71
C SER A 254 -18.31 -4.43 22.91
N LEU A 255 -17.65 -4.00 21.86
CA LEU A 255 -18.06 -2.88 21.02
C LEU A 255 -19.12 -3.34 19.99
N SER A 256 -19.98 -2.40 19.61
CA SER A 256 -20.81 -2.58 18.41
C SER A 256 -19.91 -2.73 17.18
N ARG A 257 -20.47 -3.28 16.09
CA ARG A 257 -19.74 -3.42 14.82
C ARG A 257 -19.19 -2.07 14.30
N GLU A 258 -19.98 -1.02 14.44
CA GLU A 258 -19.61 0.33 14.00
C GLU A 258 -18.49 0.91 14.87
N ASP A 259 -18.61 0.81 16.18
CA ASP A 259 -17.58 1.26 17.12
C ASP A 259 -16.29 0.44 16.98
N GLN A 260 -16.41 -0.86 16.70
CA GLN A 260 -15.27 -1.72 16.43
C GLN A 260 -14.54 -1.29 15.15
N ALA A 261 -15.27 -0.92 14.09
CA ALA A 261 -14.66 -0.40 12.86
C ALA A 261 -13.93 0.92 13.11
N ALA A 262 -14.53 1.84 13.88
CA ALA A 262 -13.91 3.09 14.26
C ALA A 262 -12.66 2.87 15.14
N TYR A 263 -12.72 1.93 16.08
CA TYR A 263 -11.59 1.57 16.93
C TYR A 263 -10.40 1.00 16.14
N LEU A 264 -10.66 0.11 15.16
CA LEU A 264 -9.64 -0.44 14.27
C LEU A 264 -9.05 0.64 13.35
N ALA A 265 -9.89 1.51 12.80
CA ALA A 265 -9.46 2.63 11.96
C ALA A 265 -8.53 3.59 12.72
N GLN A 266 -8.85 3.90 13.98
CA GLN A 266 -8.01 4.77 14.80
C GLN A 266 -6.67 4.11 15.17
N GLN A 267 -6.64 2.82 15.47
CA GLN A 267 -5.39 2.09 15.69
C GLN A 267 -4.52 2.14 14.43
N PHE A 268 -5.12 1.85 13.26
CA PHE A 268 -4.42 1.94 11.97
C PHE A 268 -3.87 3.35 11.73
N ALA A 269 -4.69 4.41 11.91
CA ALA A 269 -4.27 5.80 11.73
C ALA A 269 -3.08 6.16 12.63
N SER A 270 -3.14 5.78 13.91
CA SER A 270 -2.08 6.07 14.88
C SER A 270 -0.76 5.39 14.52
N ARG A 271 -0.81 4.14 14.04
CA ARG A 271 0.39 3.42 13.60
C ARG A 271 0.92 3.95 12.27
N LEU A 272 0.04 4.27 11.32
CA LEU A 272 0.43 4.92 10.07
C LEU A 272 1.11 6.27 10.32
N GLU A 273 0.58 7.09 11.25
CA GLU A 273 1.20 8.36 11.65
C GLU A 273 2.61 8.14 12.19
N GLN A 274 2.77 7.23 13.14
CA GLN A 274 4.09 6.93 13.72
C GLN A 274 5.10 6.51 12.64
N MET A 275 4.71 5.61 11.75
CA MET A 275 5.59 5.13 10.70
C MET A 275 5.86 6.19 9.63
N ALA A 276 4.87 7.02 9.26
CA ALA A 276 5.04 8.12 8.31
C ALA A 276 5.91 9.26 8.88
N LEU A 277 5.98 9.42 10.19
CA LEU A 277 6.90 10.36 10.84
C LEU A 277 8.33 9.80 10.88
N THR A 278 8.48 8.50 11.07
CA THR A 278 9.79 7.81 11.08
C THR A 278 10.38 7.70 9.67
N TYR A 279 9.54 7.38 8.67
CA TYR A 279 9.92 7.20 7.26
C TYR A 279 9.21 8.23 6.36
N PRO A 280 9.50 9.52 6.51
CA PRO A 280 8.67 10.60 5.99
C PRO A 280 8.67 10.72 4.46
N TYR A 281 9.56 10.06 3.77
CA TYR A 281 9.67 10.10 2.32
C TYR A 281 9.05 8.88 1.64
N GLU A 282 8.52 7.95 2.41
CA GLU A 282 8.01 6.67 1.91
C GLU A 282 6.48 6.55 1.93
N TRP A 283 5.75 7.58 2.40
CA TRP A 283 4.30 7.58 2.29
C TRP A 283 3.85 8.17 0.96
N PHE A 284 3.47 7.28 0.04
CA PHE A 284 3.15 7.62 -1.36
C PHE A 284 1.69 8.00 -1.55
N ASN A 285 1.19 8.85 -0.67
CA ASN A 285 -0.13 9.41 -0.73
C ASN A 285 -0.06 10.82 -1.34
N PHE A 286 -0.20 10.90 -2.67
CA PHE A 286 0.01 12.12 -3.45
C PHE A 286 -1.27 12.93 -3.68
N PHE A 287 -2.27 12.77 -2.82
CA PHE A 287 -3.50 13.58 -2.79
C PHE A 287 -3.69 14.21 -1.41
N ASP A 288 -4.64 15.16 -1.29
CA ASP A 288 -4.96 15.74 0.02
C ASP A 288 -5.73 14.74 0.88
N PHE A 289 -5.02 14.13 1.81
CA PHE A 289 -5.52 13.05 2.67
C PHE A 289 -6.59 13.53 3.65
N TRP A 290 -6.55 14.81 4.01
CA TRP A 290 -7.47 15.43 4.99
C TRP A 290 -8.71 16.05 4.34
N HIS A 291 -8.73 16.13 3.02
CA HIS A 291 -9.87 16.66 2.30
C HIS A 291 -11.03 15.66 2.33
N GLU A 292 -12.16 16.04 2.89
CA GLU A 292 -13.39 15.29 2.72
C GLU A 292 -13.90 15.49 1.29
N PRO A 293 -14.40 14.44 0.61
CA PRO A 293 -15.06 14.64 -0.67
C PRO A 293 -16.25 15.56 -0.45
N ASP A 294 -16.42 16.52 -1.37
CA ASP A 294 -17.63 17.34 -1.43
C ASP A 294 -18.84 16.39 -1.47
N ALA A 295 -19.77 16.57 -0.51
CA ALA A 295 -20.95 15.74 -0.32
C ALA A 295 -21.92 15.88 -1.51
#